data_68bc0f921574005c432162384e77d6ce
#
_entry.id   68bc0f921574005c432162384e77d6ce
#
_cell.length_a   1.000
_cell.length_b   1.000
_cell.length_c   1.000
_cell.angle_alpha   90.00
_cell.angle_beta   90.00
_cell.angle_gamma   90.00
#
_symmetry.space_group_name_H-M   'P 1'
#
loop_
_entity.id
_entity.type
_entity.pdbx_description
1 polymer ?
#
loop_
_entity_poly.entity_id
_entity_poly.type
_entity_poly.pdbx_seq_one_letter_code
_entity_poly.pdbx_strand_id
1 'polypeptide(L)'
;MVIVEPEGKVVRHQRTSRLSSVPLLAFVVIAYVAFAAGGADFALTRFIVAMPSGGSWQISLGHMLLAFSLFVLFFEILKSTRIGGNSIVDHALSMIVFVACLILFLVWPPAATSLFFLIMLITLVDVIAGFSVTIRSARRDYSAGSDG
;
A
#
# COMPACT_ATOMS: atom_id res chain seq x y z
N MET A 1 -6.81 -19.69 24.11
CA MET A 1 -6.90 -21.06 24.67
C MET A 1 -5.48 -21.62 24.69
N VAL A 2 -4.91 -21.83 25.85
CA VAL A 2 -3.53 -22.36 26.03
C VAL A 2 -3.68 -23.88 26.14
N ILE A 3 -3.11 -24.62 25.20
CA ILE A 3 -3.07 -26.09 25.26
C ILE A 3 -1.65 -26.45 25.74
N VAL A 4 -1.56 -27.15 26.86
CA VAL A 4 -0.29 -27.64 27.40
C VAL A 4 -0.17 -29.12 27.01
N GLU A 5 0.84 -29.46 26.20
CA GLU A 5 1.17 -30.86 25.91
C GLU A 5 1.90 -31.52 27.08
N PRO A 6 1.85 -32.87 27.19
CA PRO A 6 2.40 -33.60 28.34
C PRO A 6 3.92 -33.48 28.52
N GLU A 7 4.65 -32.85 27.61
CA GLU A 7 6.09 -32.57 27.70
C GLU A 7 6.45 -31.16 28.21
N GLY A 8 5.50 -30.39 28.73
CA GLY A 8 5.77 -29.07 29.33
C GLY A 8 6.13 -27.94 28.33
N LYS A 9 6.06 -28.18 27.00
CA LYS A 9 6.27 -27.15 25.99
C LYS A 9 5.01 -26.29 25.80
N VAL A 10 5.09 -25.04 26.16
CA VAL A 10 4.03 -24.06 25.91
C VAL A 10 4.01 -23.70 24.42
N VAL A 11 3.14 -24.31 23.64
CA VAL A 11 2.90 -23.92 22.25
C VAL A 11 2.01 -22.68 22.25
N ARG A 12 2.61 -21.50 22.17
CA ARG A 12 1.85 -20.28 21.86
C ARG A 12 1.43 -20.34 20.39
N HIS A 13 0.18 -20.68 20.14
CA HIS A 13 -0.45 -20.39 18.85
C HIS A 13 -0.42 -18.88 18.65
N GLN A 14 0.55 -18.39 17.91
CA GLN A 14 0.52 -17.03 17.38
C GLN A 14 -0.66 -16.98 16.39
N ARG A 15 -1.76 -16.43 16.85
CA ARG A 15 -2.87 -16.02 15.99
C ARG A 15 -2.35 -14.88 15.12
N THR A 16 -1.67 -15.22 14.02
CA THR A 16 -1.31 -14.23 12.99
C THR A 16 -2.61 -13.66 12.47
N SER A 17 -2.89 -12.43 12.83
CA SER A 17 -4.04 -11.69 12.33
C SER A 17 -3.87 -11.58 10.80
N ARG A 18 -4.67 -12.31 10.04
CA ARG A 18 -4.68 -12.29 8.57
C ARG A 18 -4.94 -10.88 8.01
N LEU A 19 -5.48 -9.97 8.82
CA LEU A 19 -5.71 -8.57 8.50
C LEU A 19 -4.42 -7.75 8.32
N SER A 20 -3.27 -8.20 8.85
CA SER A 20 -2.00 -7.47 8.69
C SER A 20 -1.39 -7.64 7.30
N SER A 21 -1.84 -8.62 6.50
CA SER A 21 -1.32 -8.89 5.15
C SER A 21 -2.08 -8.18 4.03
N VAL A 22 -3.17 -7.46 4.34
CA VAL A 22 -3.91 -6.73 3.30
C VAL A 22 -3.16 -5.43 2.96
N PRO A 23 -2.85 -5.16 1.66
CA PRO A 23 -2.26 -3.90 1.26
C PRO A 23 -3.23 -2.74 1.53
N LEU A 24 -2.78 -1.74 2.28
CA LEU A 24 -3.61 -0.57 2.59
C LEU A 24 -3.94 0.24 1.33
N LEU A 25 -3.03 0.25 0.35
CA LEU A 25 -3.25 0.90 -0.95
C LEU A 25 -4.40 0.28 -1.74
N ALA A 26 -4.75 -1.00 -1.51
CA ALA A 26 -5.93 -1.60 -2.12
C ALA A 26 -7.21 -0.83 -1.76
N PHE A 27 -7.33 -0.34 -0.52
CA PHE A 27 -8.48 0.45 -0.10
C PHE A 27 -8.56 1.80 -0.82
N VAL A 28 -7.42 2.43 -1.12
CA VAL A 28 -7.36 3.66 -1.91
C VAL A 28 -7.87 3.42 -3.32
N VAL A 29 -7.42 2.33 -3.96
CA VAL A 29 -7.84 1.95 -5.32
C VAL A 29 -9.34 1.64 -5.35
N ILE A 30 -9.83 0.88 -4.38
CA ILE A 30 -11.27 0.58 -4.25
C ILE A 30 -12.08 1.86 -4.06
N ALA A 31 -11.62 2.78 -3.22
CA ALA A 31 -12.27 4.07 -3.02
C ALA A 31 -12.32 4.88 -4.32
N TYR A 32 -11.20 4.96 -5.07
CA TYR A 32 -11.20 5.62 -6.37
C TYR A 32 -12.23 5.00 -7.32
N VAL A 33 -12.22 3.67 -7.46
CA VAL A 33 -13.13 2.94 -8.35
C VAL A 33 -14.59 3.18 -7.95
N ALA A 34 -14.92 3.14 -6.67
CA ALA A 34 -16.26 3.37 -6.17
C ALA A 34 -16.74 4.81 -6.46
N PHE A 35 -15.90 5.81 -6.20
CA PHE A 35 -16.21 7.21 -6.49
C PHE A 35 -16.33 7.48 -8.00
N ALA A 36 -15.41 6.94 -8.81
CA ALA A 36 -15.43 7.10 -10.26
C ALA A 36 -16.65 6.42 -10.89
N ALA A 37 -17.01 5.22 -10.43
CA ALA A 37 -18.24 4.54 -10.86
C ALA A 37 -19.51 5.29 -10.46
N GLY A 38 -19.48 5.99 -9.33
CA GLY A 38 -20.56 6.87 -8.87
C GLY A 38 -20.61 8.24 -9.60
N GLY A 39 -19.73 8.48 -10.58
CA GLY A 39 -19.71 9.74 -11.35
C GLY A 39 -19.07 10.92 -10.58
N ALA A 40 -18.20 10.66 -9.60
CA ALA A 40 -17.54 11.72 -8.86
C ALA A 40 -16.60 12.53 -9.77
N ASP A 41 -16.71 13.85 -9.68
CA ASP A 41 -15.77 14.77 -10.33
C ASP A 41 -14.57 15.01 -9.40
N PHE A 42 -13.45 14.38 -9.71
CA PHE A 42 -12.20 14.53 -8.96
C PHE A 42 -11.50 15.88 -9.19
N ALA A 43 -11.87 16.61 -10.26
CA ALA A 43 -11.33 17.95 -10.54
C ALA A 43 -12.05 19.02 -9.71
N LEU A 44 -13.21 18.70 -9.13
CA LEU A 44 -14.01 19.65 -8.36
C LEU A 44 -13.19 20.20 -7.19
N THR A 45 -12.94 21.52 -7.23
CA THR A 45 -12.25 22.25 -6.16
C THR A 45 -13.12 22.27 -4.90
N ARG A 46 -12.56 21.84 -3.78
CA ARG A 46 -13.23 21.82 -2.47
C ARG A 46 -12.79 22.96 -1.58
N PHE A 47 -11.52 23.34 -1.68
CA PHE A 47 -10.94 24.40 -0.85
C PHE A 47 -10.05 25.30 -1.71
N ILE A 48 -10.01 26.58 -1.36
CA ILE A 48 -9.08 27.55 -1.93
C ILE A 48 -8.33 28.18 -0.76
N VAL A 49 -7.00 28.08 -0.79
CA VAL A 49 -6.12 28.61 0.24
C VAL A 49 -5.32 29.77 -0.37
N ALA A 50 -5.42 30.97 0.20
CA ALA A 50 -4.58 32.10 -0.18
C ALA A 50 -3.16 31.88 0.31
N MET A 51 -2.18 32.00 -0.59
CA MET A 51 -0.77 31.82 -0.28
C MET A 51 -0.09 33.16 -0.01
N PRO A 52 0.90 33.20 0.90
CA PRO A 52 1.68 34.42 1.17
C PRO A 52 2.38 35.01 -0.08
N SER A 53 2.58 34.18 -1.12
CA SER A 53 3.12 34.59 -2.42
C SER A 53 2.15 35.42 -3.27
N GLY A 54 0.91 35.65 -2.80
CA GLY A 54 -0.15 36.30 -3.57
C GLY A 54 -0.92 35.38 -4.51
N GLY A 55 -0.54 34.11 -4.63
CA GLY A 55 -1.27 33.09 -5.37
C GLY A 55 -2.41 32.45 -4.56
N SER A 56 -3.27 31.67 -5.26
CA SER A 56 -4.28 30.83 -4.61
C SER A 56 -4.04 29.37 -4.92
N TRP A 57 -4.00 28.53 -3.88
CA TRP A 57 -3.90 27.08 -4.03
C TRP A 57 -5.29 26.46 -4.01
N GLN A 58 -5.67 25.86 -5.14
CA GLN A 58 -6.94 25.16 -5.28
C GLN A 58 -6.78 23.68 -4.98
N ILE A 59 -7.49 23.20 -3.98
CA ILE A 59 -7.46 21.80 -3.55
C ILE A 59 -8.72 21.11 -4.05
N SER A 60 -8.53 20.16 -4.97
CA SER A 60 -9.61 19.31 -5.49
C SER A 60 -9.71 18.00 -4.71
N LEU A 61 -10.83 17.29 -4.93
CA LEU A 61 -11.00 15.93 -4.39
C LEU A 61 -9.86 15.00 -4.84
N GLY A 62 -9.39 15.14 -6.08
CA GLY A 62 -8.25 14.38 -6.59
C GLY A 62 -6.95 14.67 -5.84
N HIS A 63 -6.66 15.95 -5.53
CA HIS A 63 -5.50 16.30 -4.73
C HIS A 63 -5.54 15.69 -3.32
N MET A 64 -6.71 15.69 -2.69
CA MET A 64 -6.91 15.09 -1.38
C MET A 64 -6.67 13.57 -1.42
N LEU A 65 -7.20 12.90 -2.46
CA LEU A 65 -7.02 11.46 -2.63
C LEU A 65 -5.54 11.10 -2.89
N LEU A 66 -4.82 11.89 -3.70
CA LEU A 66 -3.38 11.69 -3.92
C LEU A 66 -2.57 11.88 -2.64
N ALA A 67 -2.83 12.95 -1.89
CA ALA A 67 -2.16 13.20 -0.62
C ALA A 67 -2.42 12.05 0.37
N PHE A 68 -3.65 11.56 0.43
CA PHE A 68 -4.01 10.41 1.25
C PHE A 68 -3.30 9.12 0.78
N SER A 69 -3.20 8.91 -0.54
CA SER A 69 -2.49 7.75 -1.12
C SER A 69 -1.01 7.74 -0.74
N LEU A 70 -0.33 8.90 -0.77
CA LEU A 70 1.06 9.04 -0.34
C LEU A 70 1.23 8.76 1.15
N PHE A 71 0.28 9.22 1.96
CA PHE A 71 0.29 8.96 3.39
C PHE A 71 0.11 7.46 3.69
N VAL A 72 -0.79 6.80 2.98
CA VAL A 72 -0.99 5.35 3.07
C VAL A 72 0.26 4.60 2.61
N LEU A 73 0.90 5.01 1.50
CA LEU A 73 2.16 4.44 1.04
C LEU A 73 3.25 4.49 2.12
N PHE A 74 3.36 5.62 2.81
CA PHE A 74 4.32 5.76 3.91
C PHE A 74 4.11 4.68 4.99
N PHE A 75 2.87 4.45 5.42
CA PHE A 75 2.57 3.40 6.39
C PHE A 75 2.80 1.99 5.83
N GLU A 76 2.51 1.75 4.56
CA GLU A 76 2.78 0.48 3.90
C GLU A 76 4.28 0.16 3.92
N ILE A 77 5.13 1.14 3.56
CA ILE A 77 6.59 1.00 3.61
C ILE A 77 7.06 0.74 5.05
N LEU A 78 6.54 1.47 6.04
CA LEU A 78 6.88 1.22 7.45
C LEU A 78 6.46 -0.19 7.90
N LYS A 79 5.31 -0.66 7.46
CA LYS A 79 4.84 -2.02 7.73
C LYS A 79 5.79 -3.06 7.14
N SER A 80 6.27 -2.85 5.90
CA SER A 80 7.18 -3.78 5.21
C SER A 80 8.57 -3.87 5.86
N THR A 81 8.99 -2.88 6.64
CA THR A 81 10.27 -2.91 7.38
C THR A 81 10.23 -3.80 8.63
N ARG A 82 9.05 -4.20 9.08
CA ARG A 82 8.92 -5.11 10.22
C ARG A 82 9.26 -6.54 9.78
N ILE A 83 10.28 -7.10 10.39
CA ILE A 83 10.77 -8.46 10.12
C ILE A 83 9.71 -9.46 10.64
N GLY A 84 8.99 -10.11 9.74
CA GLY A 84 8.02 -11.16 10.06
C GLY A 84 7.85 -12.10 8.85
N GLY A 85 7.59 -13.38 9.10
CA GLY A 85 7.59 -14.46 8.10
C GLY A 85 6.57 -14.35 6.95
N ASN A 86 5.76 -13.29 6.86
CA ASN A 86 4.74 -13.10 5.83
C ASN A 86 5.09 -12.02 4.80
N SER A 87 6.33 -11.49 4.81
CA SER A 87 6.77 -10.42 3.91
C SER A 87 6.53 -10.75 2.42
N ILE A 88 6.75 -11.99 2.01
CA ILE A 88 6.54 -12.44 0.62
C ILE A 88 5.07 -12.35 0.22
N VAL A 89 4.14 -12.72 1.11
CA VAL A 89 2.70 -12.67 0.84
C VAL A 89 2.23 -11.21 0.71
N ASP A 90 2.71 -10.33 1.58
CA ASP A 90 2.38 -8.90 1.53
C ASP A 90 2.82 -8.30 0.19
N HIS A 91 4.03 -8.61 -0.28
CA HIS A 91 4.53 -8.11 -1.57
C HIS A 91 3.82 -8.73 -2.78
N ALA A 92 3.44 -10.01 -2.71
CA ALA A 92 2.64 -10.63 -3.75
C ALA A 92 1.26 -9.96 -3.88
N LEU A 93 0.64 -9.58 -2.75
CA LEU A 93 -0.64 -8.87 -2.74
C LEU A 93 -0.50 -7.44 -3.30
N SER A 94 0.56 -6.70 -2.94
CA SER A 94 0.84 -5.38 -3.53
C SER A 94 1.05 -5.46 -5.04
N MET A 95 1.73 -6.52 -5.54
CA MET A 95 1.87 -6.77 -6.97
C MET A 95 0.52 -7.00 -7.65
N ILE A 96 -0.38 -7.78 -7.03
CA ILE A 96 -1.72 -8.02 -7.56
C ILE A 96 -2.51 -6.69 -7.64
N VAL A 97 -2.40 -5.84 -6.63
CA VAL A 97 -3.04 -4.51 -6.64
C VAL A 97 -2.51 -3.66 -7.78
N PHE A 98 -1.18 -3.61 -7.98
CA PHE A 98 -0.58 -2.86 -9.10
C PHE A 98 -1.06 -3.38 -10.45
N VAL A 99 -1.07 -4.71 -10.67
CA VAL A 99 -1.54 -5.32 -11.92
C VAL A 99 -3.02 -5.02 -12.15
N ALA A 100 -3.85 -5.06 -11.11
CA ALA A 100 -5.26 -4.67 -11.20
C ALA A 100 -5.42 -3.19 -11.59
N CYS A 101 -4.61 -2.28 -11.02
CA CYS A 101 -4.60 -0.86 -11.42
C CYS A 101 -4.20 -0.70 -12.88
N LEU A 102 -3.17 -1.42 -13.35
CA LEU A 102 -2.74 -1.36 -14.74
C LEU A 102 -3.84 -1.82 -15.70
N ILE A 103 -4.52 -2.92 -15.38
CA ILE A 103 -5.65 -3.42 -16.18
C ILE A 103 -6.78 -2.40 -16.19
N LEU A 104 -7.18 -1.85 -15.05
CA LEU A 104 -8.21 -0.84 -14.95
C LEU A 104 -7.85 0.41 -15.75
N PHE A 105 -6.61 0.88 -15.68
CA PHE A 105 -6.13 2.04 -16.44
C PHE A 105 -6.26 1.83 -17.95
N LEU A 106 -5.97 0.61 -18.44
CA LEU A 106 -5.99 0.29 -19.87
C LEU A 106 -7.39 -0.01 -20.40
N VAL A 107 -8.28 -0.56 -19.58
CA VAL A 107 -9.55 -1.14 -20.06
C VAL A 107 -10.77 -0.33 -19.63
N TRP A 108 -10.69 0.41 -18.52
CA TRP A 108 -11.85 1.10 -17.95
C TRP A 108 -11.76 2.62 -18.15
N PRO A 109 -12.62 3.24 -19.00
CA PRO A 109 -12.53 4.66 -19.34
C PRO A 109 -12.49 5.62 -18.13
N PRO A 110 -13.25 5.43 -17.04
CA PRO A 110 -13.17 6.31 -15.87
C PRO A 110 -11.82 6.27 -15.15
N ALA A 111 -10.99 5.22 -15.36
CA ALA A 111 -9.65 5.13 -14.83
C ALA A 111 -8.58 5.74 -15.78
N ALA A 112 -8.91 6.05 -17.02
CA ALA A 112 -7.99 6.66 -17.99
C ALA A 112 -7.74 8.16 -17.68
N THR A 113 -7.26 8.46 -16.47
CA THR A 113 -7.03 9.81 -15.95
C THR A 113 -5.64 9.96 -15.39
N SER A 114 -5.08 11.18 -15.43
CA SER A 114 -3.79 11.48 -14.79
C SER A 114 -3.80 11.19 -13.29
N LEU A 115 -4.93 11.41 -12.62
CA LEU A 115 -5.10 11.09 -11.21
C LEU A 115 -4.91 9.60 -10.95
N PHE A 116 -5.61 8.74 -11.71
CA PHE A 116 -5.50 7.30 -11.52
C PHE A 116 -4.13 6.76 -11.92
N PHE A 117 -3.54 7.33 -12.98
CA PHE A 117 -2.16 7.03 -13.37
C PHE A 117 -1.17 7.29 -12.22
N LEU A 118 -1.30 8.42 -11.50
CA LEU A 118 -0.46 8.72 -10.34
C LEU A 118 -0.71 7.74 -9.19
N ILE A 119 -1.96 7.36 -8.93
CA ILE A 119 -2.28 6.32 -7.94
C ILE A 119 -1.63 4.98 -8.34
N MET A 120 -1.69 4.59 -9.61
CA MET A 120 -1.03 3.40 -10.12
C MET A 120 0.50 3.47 -9.92
N LEU A 121 1.13 4.62 -10.17
CA LEU A 121 2.57 4.80 -9.88
C LEU A 121 2.88 4.67 -8.39
N ILE A 122 2.01 5.14 -7.51
CA ILE A 122 2.15 4.98 -6.06
C ILE A 122 2.12 3.48 -5.70
N THR A 123 1.22 2.69 -6.29
CA THR A 123 1.20 1.23 -6.07
C THR A 123 2.44 0.53 -6.61
N LEU A 124 3.01 1.01 -7.74
CA LEU A 124 4.29 0.50 -8.26
C LEU A 124 5.45 0.78 -7.30
N VAL A 125 5.50 1.99 -6.72
CA VAL A 125 6.53 2.34 -5.71
C VAL A 125 6.43 1.44 -4.49
N ASP A 126 5.22 1.09 -4.04
CA ASP A 126 5.00 0.14 -2.95
C ASP A 126 5.59 -1.24 -3.26
N VAL A 127 5.34 -1.76 -4.46
CA VAL A 127 5.90 -3.04 -4.94
C VAL A 127 7.44 -2.99 -4.91
N ILE A 128 8.05 -1.95 -5.47
CA ILE A 128 9.51 -1.80 -5.54
C ILE A 128 10.11 -1.69 -4.13
N ALA A 129 9.50 -0.88 -3.26
CA ALA A 129 9.94 -0.71 -1.88
C ALA A 129 9.89 -2.04 -1.13
N GLY A 130 8.81 -2.80 -1.29
CA GLY A 130 8.63 -4.10 -0.67
C GLY A 130 9.70 -5.11 -1.09
N PHE A 131 9.95 -5.27 -2.39
CA PHE A 131 11.02 -6.14 -2.88
C PHE A 131 12.40 -5.72 -2.38
N SER A 132 12.67 -4.42 -2.34
CA SER A 132 13.96 -3.88 -1.86
C SER A 132 14.23 -4.25 -0.41
N VAL A 133 13.21 -4.24 0.46
CA VAL A 133 13.32 -4.66 1.86
C VAL A 133 13.58 -6.16 1.97
N THR A 134 12.87 -6.99 1.19
CA THR A 134 13.02 -8.45 1.22
C THR A 134 14.42 -8.89 0.80
N ILE A 135 14.99 -8.29 -0.26
CA ILE A 135 16.34 -8.61 -0.74
C ILE A 135 17.40 -8.25 0.32
N ARG A 136 17.22 -7.14 1.03
CA ARG A 136 18.17 -6.74 2.09
C ARG A 136 18.13 -7.65 3.31
N SER A 137 16.97 -8.12 3.71
CA SER A 137 16.85 -9.08 4.82
C SER A 137 17.46 -10.42 4.48
N ALA A 138 17.24 -10.96 3.29
CA ALA A 138 17.83 -12.22 2.86
C ALA A 138 19.37 -12.20 2.86
N ARG A 139 20.00 -11.07 2.53
CA ARG A 139 21.46 -10.92 2.56
C ARG A 139 22.04 -10.94 3.99
N ARG A 140 21.32 -10.45 4.99
CA ARG A 140 21.78 -10.46 6.40
C ARG A 140 21.79 -11.86 6.98
N ASP A 141 20.82 -12.68 6.64
CA ASP A 141 20.73 -14.06 7.13
C ASP A 141 21.86 -14.93 6.56
N TYR A 142 22.32 -14.64 5.32
CA TYR A 142 23.44 -15.36 4.70
C TYR A 142 24.80 -15.04 5.33
N SER A 143 25.03 -13.79 5.76
CA SER A 143 26.30 -13.40 6.39
C SER A 143 26.42 -13.86 7.84
N ALA A 144 25.33 -14.07 8.55
CA ALA A 144 25.33 -14.60 9.92
C ALA A 144 25.57 -16.12 10.00
N GLY A 145 25.36 -16.86 8.89
CA GLY A 145 25.55 -18.32 8.82
C GLY A 145 26.94 -18.77 8.37
N SER A 146 27.86 -17.85 8.01
CA SER A 146 29.19 -18.20 7.49
C SER A 146 30.31 -18.17 8.52
N ASP A 147 30.02 -17.79 9.78
CA ASP A 147 31.00 -17.71 10.90
C ASP A 147 30.83 -18.85 11.92
N GLY A 148 30.46 -20.05 11.45
CA GLY A 148 30.34 -21.25 12.27
C GLY A 148 31.24 -22.38 11.77
#